data_a38986c060c9816809b669870de688b5
#
_entry.id   a38986c060c9816809b669870de688b5
#
_cell.length_a   1.000
_cell.length_b   1.000
_cell.length_c   1.000
_cell.angle_alpha   90.00
_cell.angle_beta   90.00
_cell.angle_gamma   90.00
#
_symmetry.space_group_name_H-M   'P 1'
#
loop_
_entity.id
_entity.type
_entity.pdbx_description
1 polymer ?
#
loop_
_entity_poly.entity_id
_entity_poly.type
_entity_poly.pdbx_seq_one_letter_code
_entity_poly.pdbx_strand_id
1 'polypeptide(L)'
;METNNRARERRRMRRSVIYVIDFVVIAVSVVAILATMDYARPLVLAPVDGFQTRNTTVLFSFENGRSILLDDNPTFSSPERIAARDSLVISLRPGVYYWKSEGVLESDIRRLEILSEVNLQLRAMGETYEVVNAGNVPLDVAIYDKGDLVGNVVLDVSQRERAQGDRFEGREYG
;
A
#
# COMPACT_ATOMS: atom_id res chain seq x y z
N MET A 1 7.07 71.04 32.66
CA MET A 1 6.61 69.69 33.07
C MET A 1 5.98 68.94 31.91
N GLU A 2 5.51 69.56 30.88
CA GLU A 2 4.79 69.01 29.72
C GLU A 2 5.65 68.19 28.69
N THR A 3 6.90 68.61 28.51
CA THR A 3 7.81 67.97 27.53
C THR A 3 8.20 66.56 27.87
N ASN A 4 8.20 66.19 29.14
CA ASN A 4 8.58 64.88 29.60
C ASN A 4 7.45 63.82 29.41
N ASN A 5 6.20 64.21 29.42
CA ASN A 5 5.04 63.36 29.17
C ASN A 5 4.92 63.01 27.70
N ARG A 6 5.13 63.92 26.78
CA ARG A 6 5.11 63.69 25.34
C ARG A 6 6.20 62.71 24.89
N ALA A 7 7.38 62.75 25.52
CA ALA A 7 8.48 61.80 25.22
C ALA A 7 8.16 60.36 25.71
N ARG A 8 7.49 60.22 26.87
CA ARG A 8 7.04 58.92 27.40
C ARG A 8 5.92 58.30 26.57
N GLU A 9 4.96 59.09 26.09
CA GLU A 9 3.88 58.61 25.21
C GLU A 9 4.42 58.16 23.85
N ARG A 10 5.35 58.89 23.25
CA ARG A 10 5.99 58.48 21.99
C ARG A 10 6.79 57.19 22.14
N ARG A 11 7.45 56.94 23.27
CA ARG A 11 8.15 55.67 23.54
C ARG A 11 7.20 54.53 23.77
N ARG A 12 6.05 54.75 24.43
CA ARG A 12 5.01 53.75 24.64
C ARG A 12 4.34 53.36 23.32
N MET A 13 4.03 54.34 22.48
CA MET A 13 3.43 54.14 21.16
C MET A 13 4.37 53.38 20.24
N ARG A 14 5.67 53.66 20.24
CA ARG A 14 6.67 52.93 19.45
C ARG A 14 6.79 51.46 19.89
N ARG A 15 6.75 51.19 21.19
CA ARG A 15 6.79 49.80 21.70
C ARG A 15 5.54 49.03 21.28
N SER A 16 4.36 49.62 21.39
CA SER A 16 3.12 49.02 20.97
C SER A 16 3.11 48.66 19.47
N VAL A 17 3.62 49.55 18.62
CA VAL A 17 3.73 49.33 17.18
C VAL A 17 4.70 48.18 16.87
N ILE A 18 5.83 48.07 17.58
CA ILE A 18 6.79 46.97 17.41
C ILE A 18 6.11 45.62 17.73
N TYR A 19 5.41 45.52 18.87
CA TYR A 19 4.69 44.25 19.21
C TYR A 19 3.62 43.87 18.19
N VAL A 20 2.92 44.86 17.63
CA VAL A 20 1.92 44.60 16.57
C VAL A 20 2.60 44.05 15.30
N ILE A 21 3.73 44.68 14.90
CA ILE A 21 4.50 44.22 13.74
C ILE A 21 5.02 42.78 13.97
N ASP A 22 5.61 42.51 15.13
CA ASP A 22 6.12 41.18 15.48
C ASP A 22 4.99 40.14 15.45
N PHE A 23 3.83 40.49 16.04
CA PHE A 23 2.66 39.59 16.00
C PHE A 23 2.19 39.30 14.56
N VAL A 24 2.13 40.35 13.71
CA VAL A 24 1.72 40.18 12.31
C VAL A 24 2.72 39.28 11.55
N VAL A 25 4.03 39.51 11.75
CA VAL A 25 5.08 38.71 11.12
C VAL A 25 4.96 37.23 11.55
N ILE A 26 4.79 36.97 12.85
CA ILE A 26 4.61 35.64 13.38
C ILE A 26 3.34 34.98 12.79
N ALA A 27 2.22 35.71 12.80
CA ALA A 27 0.96 35.20 12.27
C ALA A 27 1.05 34.84 10.77
N VAL A 28 1.66 35.74 9.96
CA VAL A 28 1.89 35.48 8.53
C VAL A 28 2.83 34.28 8.33
N SER A 29 3.89 34.14 9.13
CA SER A 29 4.81 33.03 9.06
C SER A 29 4.12 31.70 9.39
N VAL A 30 3.27 31.67 10.42
CA VAL A 30 2.48 30.47 10.79
C VAL A 30 1.52 30.11 9.67
N VAL A 31 0.79 31.06 9.09
CA VAL A 31 -0.11 30.80 7.96
C VAL A 31 0.66 30.27 6.75
N ALA A 32 1.82 30.85 6.43
CA ALA A 32 2.67 30.39 5.34
C ALA A 32 3.16 28.95 5.56
N ILE A 33 3.58 28.59 6.79
CA ILE A 33 3.99 27.22 7.15
C ILE A 33 2.80 26.28 6.98
N LEU A 34 1.63 26.60 7.52
CA LEU A 34 0.44 25.77 7.40
C LEU A 34 0.02 25.55 5.93
N ALA A 35 0.09 26.59 5.10
CA ALA A 35 -0.22 26.50 3.68
C ALA A 35 0.77 25.63 2.88
N THR A 36 2.02 25.51 3.34
CA THR A 36 3.03 24.66 2.69
C THR A 36 3.01 23.20 3.18
N MET A 37 2.36 22.92 4.32
CA MET A 37 2.32 21.55 4.87
C MET A 37 1.58 20.57 3.96
N ASP A 38 0.48 20.97 3.31
CA ASP A 38 -0.24 20.12 2.37
C ASP A 38 0.60 19.78 1.13
N TYR A 39 1.46 20.71 0.69
CA TYR A 39 2.39 20.50 -0.42
C TYR A 39 3.56 19.57 -0.07
N ALA A 40 3.86 19.41 1.22
CA ALA A 40 4.93 18.53 1.70
C ALA A 40 4.48 17.08 1.90
N ARG A 41 3.17 16.79 1.80
CA ARG A 41 2.65 15.42 1.86
C ARG A 41 2.84 14.71 0.52
N PRO A 42 3.20 13.44 0.51
CA PRO A 42 3.21 12.65 -0.70
C PRO A 42 1.81 12.57 -1.30
N LEU A 43 1.71 12.87 -2.61
CA LEU A 43 0.49 12.65 -3.37
C LEU A 43 0.48 11.20 -3.84
N VAL A 44 -0.46 10.41 -3.36
CA VAL A 44 -0.59 9.00 -3.72
C VAL A 44 -1.54 8.87 -4.91
N LEU A 45 -1.04 8.29 -6.01
CA LEU A 45 -1.76 8.12 -7.26
C LEU A 45 -2.38 6.72 -7.38
N ALA A 46 -1.61 5.67 -7.10
CA ALA A 46 -2.04 4.28 -7.19
C ALA A 46 -1.33 3.38 -6.16
N PRO A 47 -2.00 2.29 -5.71
CA PRO A 47 -3.40 1.98 -5.91
C PRO A 47 -4.33 2.93 -5.13
N VAL A 48 -5.58 3.06 -5.55
CA VAL A 48 -6.59 3.82 -4.81
C VAL A 48 -6.96 3.08 -3.52
N ASP A 49 -7.48 3.81 -2.54
CA ASP A 49 -7.96 3.19 -1.31
C ASP A 49 -9.09 2.19 -1.58
N GLY A 50 -9.04 1.02 -0.91
CA GLY A 50 -9.98 -0.07 -1.13
C GLY A 50 -9.79 -0.83 -2.45
N PHE A 51 -8.66 -0.66 -3.14
CA PHE A 51 -8.37 -1.39 -4.38
C PHE A 51 -8.37 -2.90 -4.17
N GLN A 52 -9.05 -3.63 -5.06
CA GLN A 52 -9.12 -5.09 -5.06
C GLN A 52 -8.70 -5.64 -6.42
N THR A 53 -7.88 -6.69 -6.41
CA THR A 53 -7.41 -7.36 -7.64
C THR A 53 -7.06 -8.83 -7.37
N ARG A 54 -7.05 -9.65 -8.43
CA ARG A 54 -6.45 -11.01 -8.41
C ARG A 54 -5.01 -11.01 -8.90
N ASN A 55 -4.58 -9.89 -9.50
CA ASN A 55 -3.19 -9.76 -9.95
C ASN A 55 -2.29 -9.58 -8.72
N THR A 56 -1.35 -10.49 -8.56
CA THR A 56 -0.34 -10.44 -7.49
C THR A 56 0.70 -9.34 -7.68
N THR A 57 0.81 -8.79 -8.90
CA THR A 57 1.74 -7.71 -9.22
C THR A 57 1.01 -6.38 -9.20
N VAL A 58 1.36 -5.51 -8.24
CA VAL A 58 0.71 -4.22 -8.00
C VAL A 58 1.68 -3.08 -8.25
N LEU A 59 1.24 -2.07 -9.01
CA LEU A 59 1.95 -0.82 -9.19
C LEU A 59 1.57 0.16 -8.08
N PHE A 60 2.56 0.63 -7.33
CA PHE A 60 2.46 1.76 -6.41
C PHE A 60 3.03 2.99 -7.11
N SER A 61 2.27 4.08 -7.13
CA SER A 61 2.68 5.34 -7.75
C SER A 61 2.32 6.51 -6.85
N PHE A 62 3.27 7.41 -6.65
CA PHE A 62 3.13 8.55 -5.75
C PHE A 62 4.13 9.65 -6.14
N GLU A 63 3.85 10.89 -5.73
CA GLU A 63 4.74 12.02 -5.90
C GLU A 63 5.20 12.54 -4.53
N ASN A 64 6.39 13.16 -4.48
CA ASN A 64 7.00 13.72 -3.26
C ASN A 64 7.26 12.71 -2.14
N GLY A 65 7.21 11.40 -2.43
CA GLY A 65 7.58 10.32 -1.51
C GLY A 65 9.04 9.87 -1.71
N ARG A 66 9.57 9.15 -0.72
CA ARG A 66 10.92 8.53 -0.74
C ARG A 66 10.90 7.05 -0.46
N SER A 67 9.83 6.58 0.16
CA SER A 67 9.59 5.18 0.49
C SER A 67 8.10 4.94 0.64
N ILE A 68 7.73 3.67 0.60
CA ILE A 68 6.43 3.21 1.06
C ILE A 68 6.61 2.35 2.32
N LEU A 69 5.64 2.40 3.20
CA LEU A 69 5.43 1.43 4.26
C LEU A 69 4.29 0.53 3.86
N LEU A 70 4.50 -0.77 3.97
CA LEU A 70 3.52 -1.82 3.67
C LEU A 70 3.40 -2.73 4.90
N ASP A 71 2.18 -3.04 5.33
CA ASP A 71 1.90 -3.94 6.44
C ASP A 71 0.58 -4.69 6.17
N ASP A 72 0.40 -5.85 6.78
CA ASP A 72 -0.88 -6.55 6.84
C ASP A 72 -1.79 -6.03 7.97
N ASN A 73 -1.28 -5.12 8.80
CA ASN A 73 -1.95 -4.52 9.94
C ASN A 73 -2.15 -3.00 9.75
N PRO A 74 -3.37 -2.47 9.94
CA PRO A 74 -3.65 -1.03 9.80
C PRO A 74 -2.94 -0.14 10.84
N THR A 75 -2.41 -0.74 11.92
CA THR A 75 -1.63 -0.01 12.94
C THR A 75 -0.14 0.09 12.62
N PHE A 76 0.32 -0.54 11.52
CA PHE A 76 1.73 -0.59 11.13
C PHE A 76 2.63 -1.07 12.28
N SER A 77 2.27 -2.21 12.86
CA SER A 77 3.02 -2.80 13.98
C SER A 77 4.36 -3.40 13.55
N SER A 78 4.47 -3.85 12.31
CA SER A 78 5.66 -4.48 11.74
C SER A 78 5.85 -4.16 10.25
N PRO A 79 5.86 -2.87 9.87
CA PRO A 79 5.84 -2.48 8.46
C PRO A 79 7.13 -2.82 7.73
N GLU A 80 6.98 -3.32 6.52
CA GLU A 80 8.07 -3.38 5.56
C GLU A 80 8.27 -1.99 4.93
N ARG A 81 9.48 -1.45 5.04
CA ARG A 81 9.86 -0.19 4.40
C ARG A 81 10.58 -0.45 3.09
N ILE A 82 10.02 0.03 1.99
CA ILE A 82 10.57 -0.16 0.66
C ILE A 82 10.91 1.21 0.06
N ALA A 83 12.21 1.45 -0.20
CA ALA A 83 12.66 2.68 -0.81
C ALA A 83 12.23 2.74 -2.28
N ALA A 84 11.56 3.80 -2.65
CA ALA A 84 11.12 4.05 -4.02
C ALA A 84 10.97 5.56 -4.27
N ARG A 85 11.13 5.95 -5.53
CA ARG A 85 10.82 7.30 -6.01
C ARG A 85 9.77 7.15 -7.11
N ASP A 86 8.70 7.92 -7.02
CA ASP A 86 7.64 8.06 -8.03
C ASP A 86 6.80 6.79 -8.26
N SER A 87 7.41 5.63 -8.47
CA SER A 87 6.70 4.37 -8.69
C SER A 87 7.50 3.14 -8.28
N LEU A 88 6.77 2.08 -7.94
CA LEU A 88 7.32 0.78 -7.54
C LEU A 88 6.33 -0.33 -7.90
N VAL A 89 6.84 -1.44 -8.42
CA VAL A 89 6.05 -2.64 -8.67
C VAL A 89 6.43 -3.70 -7.64
N ILE A 90 5.43 -4.19 -6.91
CA ILE A 90 5.62 -5.21 -5.86
C ILE A 90 4.76 -6.42 -6.18
N SER A 91 5.32 -7.62 -5.97
CA SER A 91 4.59 -8.87 -6.03
C SER A 91 4.11 -9.24 -4.63
N LEU A 92 2.80 -9.31 -4.44
CA LEU A 92 2.14 -9.59 -3.17
C LEU A 92 1.39 -10.92 -3.25
N ARG A 93 1.35 -11.65 -2.14
CA ARG A 93 0.49 -12.83 -2.02
C ARG A 93 -0.97 -12.42 -1.83
N PRO A 94 -1.96 -13.30 -2.07
CA PRO A 94 -3.33 -13.04 -1.66
C PRO A 94 -3.43 -12.68 -0.18
N GLY A 95 -4.20 -11.63 0.11
CA GLY A 95 -4.33 -11.05 1.46
C GLY A 95 -4.73 -9.59 1.45
N VAL A 96 -4.93 -9.04 2.65
CA VAL A 96 -5.24 -7.63 2.87
C VAL A 96 -3.98 -6.91 3.33
N TYR A 97 -3.71 -5.77 2.72
CA TYR A 97 -2.54 -4.94 3.00
C TYR A 97 -2.94 -3.50 3.24
N TYR A 98 -2.17 -2.84 4.07
CA TYR A 98 -2.25 -1.41 4.33
C TYR A 98 -0.93 -0.77 3.94
N TRP A 99 -1.01 0.39 3.32
CA TRP A 99 0.20 1.06 2.87
C TRP A 99 0.05 2.58 2.93
N LYS A 100 1.18 3.25 3.03
CA LYS A 100 1.32 4.71 2.96
C LYS A 100 2.65 5.07 2.36
N SER A 101 2.74 6.25 1.76
CA SER A 101 4.00 6.82 1.29
C SER A 101 4.61 7.73 2.34
N GLU A 102 5.92 7.64 2.50
CA GLU A 102 6.71 8.52 3.37
C GLU A 102 7.54 9.49 2.53
N GLY A 103 7.47 10.78 2.88
CA GLY A 103 8.28 11.85 2.34
C GLY A 103 8.82 12.72 3.48
N VAL A 104 8.58 14.04 3.40
CA VAL A 104 8.76 14.96 4.54
C VAL A 104 7.68 14.73 5.57
N LEU A 105 6.47 14.44 5.10
CA LEU A 105 5.33 13.98 5.88
C LEU A 105 4.89 12.61 5.33
N GLU A 106 3.99 11.96 6.03
CA GLU A 106 3.37 10.72 5.58
C GLU A 106 2.06 11.02 4.82
N SER A 107 1.73 10.16 3.84
CA SER A 107 0.41 10.16 3.21
C SER A 107 -0.65 9.54 4.12
N ASP A 108 -1.91 9.64 3.72
CA ASP A 108 -2.98 8.87 4.34
C ASP A 108 -2.75 7.37 4.10
N ILE A 109 -3.24 6.56 5.04
CA ILE A 109 -3.20 5.10 4.95
C ILE A 109 -4.21 4.66 3.91
N ARG A 110 -3.82 3.71 3.05
CA ARG A 110 -4.67 3.08 2.05
C ARG A 110 -4.70 1.58 2.25
N ARG A 111 -5.87 0.99 2.01
CA ARG A 111 -6.09 -0.45 2.01
C ARG A 111 -6.06 -0.98 0.57
N LEU A 112 -5.43 -2.11 0.37
CA LEU A 112 -5.54 -2.90 -0.85
C LEU A 112 -5.79 -4.37 -0.50
N GLU A 113 -6.39 -5.11 -1.43
CA GLU A 113 -6.71 -6.53 -1.23
C GLU A 113 -6.36 -7.33 -2.48
N ILE A 114 -5.52 -8.34 -2.31
CA ILE A 114 -5.24 -9.33 -3.34
C ILE A 114 -6.16 -10.51 -3.08
N LEU A 115 -7.12 -10.72 -3.99
CA LEU A 115 -8.07 -11.82 -3.89
C LEU A 115 -7.42 -13.14 -4.28
N SER A 116 -7.68 -14.21 -3.53
CA SER A 116 -7.27 -15.55 -3.91
C SER A 116 -8.02 -16.00 -5.18
N GLU A 117 -7.32 -16.76 -6.03
CA GLU A 117 -7.86 -17.36 -7.24
C GLU A 117 -7.40 -18.81 -7.35
N VAL A 118 -8.34 -19.73 -7.20
CA VAL A 118 -8.16 -21.15 -7.48
C VAL A 118 -8.44 -21.38 -8.96
N ASN A 119 -7.43 -21.79 -9.71
CA ASN A 119 -7.56 -22.06 -11.15
C ASN A 119 -6.73 -23.28 -11.53
N LEU A 120 -7.40 -24.43 -11.66
CA LEU A 120 -6.81 -25.69 -12.08
C LEU A 120 -7.05 -25.90 -13.57
N GLN A 121 -5.98 -26.01 -14.35
CA GLN A 121 -6.05 -26.30 -15.77
C GLN A 121 -5.53 -27.72 -16.04
N LEU A 122 -6.22 -28.43 -16.95
CA LEU A 122 -5.87 -29.75 -17.40
C LEU A 122 -5.51 -29.73 -18.87
N ARG A 123 -4.38 -30.34 -19.22
CA ARG A 123 -3.95 -30.55 -20.60
C ARG A 123 -3.77 -32.02 -20.86
N ALA A 124 -4.56 -32.59 -21.77
CA ALA A 124 -4.43 -34.00 -22.16
C ALA A 124 -3.08 -34.27 -22.86
N MET A 125 -2.39 -35.33 -22.43
CA MET A 125 -1.11 -35.78 -22.97
C MET A 125 -1.14 -37.28 -23.17
N GLY A 126 -1.92 -37.75 -24.16
CA GLY A 126 -2.18 -39.17 -24.39
C GLY A 126 -3.11 -39.75 -23.31
N GLU A 127 -2.63 -40.76 -22.56
CA GLU A 127 -3.39 -41.39 -21.47
C GLU A 127 -3.22 -40.67 -20.10
N THR A 128 -2.48 -39.59 -20.06
CA THR A 128 -2.22 -38.81 -18.85
C THR A 128 -2.65 -37.36 -19.04
N TYR A 129 -2.74 -36.62 -17.93
CA TYR A 129 -2.99 -35.19 -17.93
C TYR A 129 -1.81 -34.43 -17.32
N GLU A 130 -1.46 -33.32 -17.92
CA GLU A 130 -0.66 -32.29 -17.27
C GLU A 130 -1.62 -31.40 -16.47
N VAL A 131 -1.47 -31.40 -15.16
CA VAL A 131 -2.27 -30.64 -14.21
C VAL A 131 -1.47 -29.38 -13.90
N VAL A 132 -2.06 -28.20 -14.10
CA VAL A 132 -1.39 -26.90 -13.95
C VAL A 132 -2.15 -26.03 -12.99
N ASN A 133 -1.45 -25.50 -12.00
CA ASN A 133 -1.99 -24.43 -11.17
C ASN A 133 -1.83 -23.09 -11.92
N ALA A 134 -2.92 -22.59 -12.48
CA ALA A 134 -3.00 -21.30 -13.15
C ALA A 134 -3.59 -20.19 -12.27
N GLY A 135 -3.85 -20.49 -10.99
CA GLY A 135 -4.29 -19.54 -9.97
C GLY A 135 -3.13 -18.75 -9.33
N ASN A 136 -3.44 -18.03 -8.25
CA ASN A 136 -2.47 -17.24 -7.49
C ASN A 136 -2.24 -17.73 -6.06
N VAL A 137 -2.80 -18.91 -5.71
CA VAL A 137 -2.61 -19.60 -4.43
C VAL A 137 -2.12 -21.03 -4.68
N PRO A 138 -1.36 -21.65 -3.76
CA PRO A 138 -1.05 -23.07 -3.83
C PRO A 138 -2.33 -23.91 -3.82
N LEU A 139 -2.35 -25.00 -4.58
CA LEU A 139 -3.50 -25.90 -4.70
C LEU A 139 -3.19 -27.29 -4.16
N ASP A 140 -4.14 -27.85 -3.42
CA ASP A 140 -4.23 -29.27 -3.11
C ASP A 140 -5.15 -29.90 -4.15
N VAL A 141 -4.62 -30.83 -4.97
CA VAL A 141 -5.34 -31.46 -6.07
C VAL A 141 -5.57 -32.93 -5.77
N ALA A 142 -6.82 -33.29 -5.56
CA ALA A 142 -7.24 -34.70 -5.44
C ALA A 142 -7.44 -35.28 -6.84
N ILE A 143 -6.92 -36.51 -7.06
CA ILE A 143 -6.95 -37.24 -8.32
C ILE A 143 -7.80 -38.49 -8.13
N TYR A 144 -8.79 -38.66 -8.99
CA TYR A 144 -9.70 -39.80 -8.98
C TYR A 144 -9.59 -40.63 -10.28
N ASP A 145 -9.79 -41.92 -10.17
CA ASP A 145 -9.97 -42.83 -11.30
C ASP A 145 -11.14 -43.78 -11.00
N LYS A 146 -12.13 -43.84 -11.90
CA LYS A 146 -13.36 -44.65 -11.78
C LYS A 146 -14.14 -44.38 -10.48
N GLY A 147 -14.02 -43.16 -9.95
CA GLY A 147 -14.70 -42.74 -8.73
C GLY A 147 -13.89 -42.90 -7.44
N ASP A 148 -12.78 -43.60 -7.45
CA ASP A 148 -11.91 -43.81 -6.30
C ASP A 148 -10.80 -42.77 -6.27
N LEU A 149 -10.45 -42.29 -5.06
CA LEU A 149 -9.31 -41.40 -4.85
C LEU A 149 -8.01 -42.18 -5.02
N VAL A 150 -7.24 -41.88 -6.06
CA VAL A 150 -6.00 -42.59 -6.40
C VAL A 150 -4.74 -41.81 -6.05
N GLY A 151 -4.87 -40.54 -5.76
CA GLY A 151 -3.72 -39.72 -5.37
C GLY A 151 -4.10 -38.29 -4.96
N ASN A 152 -3.10 -37.61 -4.44
CA ASN A 152 -3.16 -36.20 -4.12
C ASN A 152 -1.82 -35.53 -4.44
N VAL A 153 -1.85 -34.30 -4.94
CA VAL A 153 -0.64 -33.52 -5.24
C VAL A 153 -0.83 -32.05 -4.84
N VAL A 154 0.18 -31.49 -4.21
CA VAL A 154 0.21 -30.04 -3.91
C VAL A 154 0.98 -29.33 -5.02
N LEU A 155 0.34 -28.34 -5.63
CA LEU A 155 0.91 -27.53 -6.70
C LEU A 155 1.10 -26.09 -6.24
N ASP A 156 2.33 -25.62 -6.25
CA ASP A 156 2.62 -24.21 -6.12
C ASP A 156 2.10 -23.39 -7.32
N VAL A 157 2.03 -22.09 -7.18
CA VAL A 157 1.61 -21.16 -8.26
C VAL A 157 2.46 -21.39 -9.50
N SER A 158 1.81 -21.59 -10.65
CA SER A 158 2.43 -21.90 -11.95
C SER A 158 3.13 -23.26 -12.04
N GLN A 159 3.06 -24.08 -11.00
CA GLN A 159 3.60 -25.45 -11.02
C GLN A 159 2.75 -26.35 -11.90
N ARG A 160 3.41 -27.39 -12.45
CA ARG A 160 2.81 -28.42 -13.30
C ARG A 160 3.22 -29.78 -12.82
N GLU A 161 2.28 -30.73 -12.90
CA GLU A 161 2.53 -32.13 -12.55
C GLU A 161 1.78 -33.04 -13.54
N ARG A 162 2.34 -34.20 -13.81
CA ARG A 162 1.66 -35.23 -14.63
C ARG A 162 0.92 -36.20 -13.74
N ALA A 163 -0.35 -36.40 -14.05
CA ALA A 163 -1.20 -37.30 -13.30
C ALA A 163 -2.07 -38.15 -14.24
N GLN A 164 -2.42 -39.34 -13.78
CA GLN A 164 -3.35 -40.22 -14.45
C GLN A 164 -4.62 -40.31 -13.60
N GLY A 165 -5.77 -40.08 -14.21
CA GLY A 165 -7.07 -40.09 -13.57
C GLY A 165 -8.15 -39.58 -14.52
N ASP A 166 -9.40 -39.76 -14.15
CA ASP A 166 -10.57 -39.33 -14.91
C ASP A 166 -11.21 -38.04 -14.33
N ARG A 167 -10.90 -37.69 -13.07
CA ARG A 167 -11.40 -36.51 -12.39
C ARG A 167 -10.33 -35.89 -11.50
N PHE A 168 -10.25 -34.58 -11.52
CA PHE A 168 -9.30 -33.77 -10.74
C PHE A 168 -10.05 -32.63 -10.00
N GLU A 169 -9.84 -32.54 -8.70
CA GLU A 169 -10.45 -31.52 -7.86
C GLU A 169 -9.37 -30.71 -7.16
N GLY A 170 -9.28 -29.43 -7.54
CA GLY A 170 -8.35 -28.48 -6.91
C GLY A 170 -9.05 -27.64 -5.85
N ARG A 171 -8.42 -27.49 -4.71
CA ARG A 171 -8.81 -26.56 -3.65
C ARG A 171 -7.59 -25.79 -3.18
N GLU A 172 -7.82 -24.63 -2.57
CA GLU A 172 -6.74 -23.86 -1.94
C GLU A 172 -6.07 -24.73 -0.86
N TYR A 173 -4.74 -24.77 -0.90
CA TYR A 173 -3.93 -25.42 0.12
C TYR A 173 -3.79 -24.49 1.32
N GLY A 174 -4.40 -24.83 2.45
CA GLY A 174 -4.43 -24.06 3.69
C GLY A 174 -4.06 -24.86 4.92
#